data_c7fe8ca7cbde3eda76d8f5d08c52e92b
#
_entry.id   c7fe8ca7cbde3eda76d8f5d08c52e92b
#
_cell.length_a   1.000
_cell.length_b   1.000
_cell.length_c   1.000
_cell.angle_alpha   90.00
_cell.angle_beta   90.00
_cell.angle_gamma   90.00
#
_symmetry.space_group_name_H-M   'P 1'
#
loop_
_entity.id
_entity.type
_entity.pdbx_description
1 polymer ?
#
loop_
_entity_poly.entity_id
_entity_poly.type
_entity_poly.pdbx_seq_one_letter_code
_entity_poly.pdbx_strand_id
1 'polypeptide(L)'
;MESVLINERNPLADLISDEIYDVLCTRGLIDEKSVRDFIIRRKFKNMRSKKVSASDAIETLRNEYPYLQFDTIRKIVYQPKN
;
A
#
# COMPACT_ATOMS: atom_id res chain seq x y z
N MET A 1 3.38 19.85 6.40
CA MET A 1 2.98 19.46 6.20
C MET A 1 2.64 18.66 6.16
N GLU A 2 2.47 18.52 5.94
CA GLU A 2 2.00 18.03 5.85
C GLU A 2 1.70 17.10 5.75
N SER A 3 1.51 17.08 5.75
CA SER A 3 1.11 16.35 5.74
C SER A 3 0.80 15.57 5.39
N VAL A 4 1.09 15.50 5.22
CA VAL A 4 0.75 14.84 5.01
C VAL A 4 -0.01 14.17 5.17
N LEU A 5 -0.20 14.38 4.91
CA LEU A 5 -1.29 14.00 5.18
C LEU A 5 -1.74 12.81 4.60
N ILE A 6 -2.35 11.99 5.27
CA ILE A 6 -2.90 10.78 4.78
C ILE A 6 -4.21 11.10 4.10
N ASN A 7 -4.31 10.79 2.85
CA ASN A 7 -5.54 10.95 2.11
C ASN A 7 -6.24 9.59 2.07
N GLU A 8 -7.16 9.38 3.00
CA GLU A 8 -7.84 8.09 3.10
C GLU A 8 -8.75 7.85 1.91
N ARG A 9 -9.21 8.91 1.28
CA ARG A 9 -10.06 8.81 0.13
C ARG A 9 -9.30 8.38 -1.11
N ASN A 10 -8.07 8.85 -1.23
CA ASN A 10 -7.24 8.57 -2.40
C ASN A 10 -5.89 8.07 -1.96
N PRO A 11 -5.76 6.75 -1.77
CA PRO A 11 -4.48 6.20 -1.35
C PRO A 11 -3.39 6.34 -2.40
N LEU A 12 -3.76 6.74 -3.62
CA LEU A 12 -2.80 6.94 -4.70
C LEU A 12 -2.55 8.43 -4.94
N ALA A 13 -2.74 9.25 -3.91
CA ALA A 13 -2.65 10.71 -4.06
C ALA A 13 -1.30 11.18 -4.59
N ASP A 14 -0.23 10.40 -4.37
CA ASP A 14 1.07 10.75 -4.89
C ASP A 14 1.16 10.60 -6.40
N LEU A 15 0.25 9.85 -7.00
CA LEU A 15 0.32 9.50 -8.40
C LEU A 15 -0.79 10.14 -9.21
N ILE A 16 -1.97 10.23 -8.65
CA ILE A 16 -3.13 10.77 -9.38
C ILE A 16 -3.93 11.66 -8.43
N SER A 17 -4.64 12.60 -9.01
CA SER A 17 -5.47 13.51 -8.24
C SER A 17 -6.70 12.77 -7.69
N ASP A 18 -7.32 13.39 -6.68
CA ASP A 18 -8.54 12.83 -6.10
C ASP A 18 -9.64 12.71 -7.15
N GLU A 19 -9.72 13.68 -8.05
CA GLU A 19 -10.75 13.67 -9.08
C GLU A 19 -10.57 12.50 -10.02
N ILE A 20 -9.35 12.26 -10.43
CA ILE A 20 -9.06 11.13 -11.32
C ILE A 20 -9.30 9.82 -10.58
N TYR A 21 -8.89 9.75 -9.32
CA TYR A 21 -9.13 8.56 -8.54
C TYR A 21 -10.62 8.24 -8.45
N ASP A 22 -11.43 9.26 -8.20
CA ASP A 22 -12.89 9.08 -8.10
C ASP A 22 -13.46 8.57 -9.42
N VAL A 23 -13.01 9.12 -10.53
CA VAL A 23 -13.48 8.68 -11.84
C VAL A 23 -13.14 7.22 -12.07
N LEU A 24 -11.90 6.84 -11.75
CA LEU A 24 -11.46 5.46 -11.95
C LEU A 24 -12.23 4.49 -11.06
N CYS A 25 -12.48 4.88 -9.82
CA CYS A 25 -13.27 4.05 -8.91
C CYS A 25 -14.69 3.89 -9.39
N THR A 26 -15.28 4.99 -9.83
CA THR A 26 -16.66 4.98 -10.31
C THR A 26 -16.82 4.07 -11.51
N ARG A 27 -15.79 4.00 -12.34
CA ARG A 27 -15.85 3.16 -13.53
C ARG A 27 -15.33 1.75 -13.29
N GLY A 28 -14.99 1.42 -12.05
CA GLY A 28 -14.50 0.09 -11.71
C GLY A 28 -13.13 -0.20 -12.26
N LEU A 29 -12.33 0.84 -12.51
CA LEU A 29 -11.00 0.66 -13.08
C LEU A 29 -9.91 0.54 -12.03
N ILE A 30 -10.25 0.73 -10.75
CA ILE A 30 -9.32 0.54 -9.66
C ILE A 30 -9.84 -0.60 -8.80
N ASP A 31 -9.03 -1.62 -8.66
CA ASP A 31 -9.33 -2.79 -7.86
C ASP A 31 -8.80 -2.56 -6.44
N GLU A 32 -9.65 -2.72 -5.44
CA GLU A 32 -9.28 -2.46 -4.05
C GLU A 32 -8.12 -3.33 -3.61
N LYS A 33 -8.09 -4.57 -4.06
CA LYS A 33 -7.00 -5.46 -3.69
C LYS A 33 -5.68 -4.97 -4.26
N SER A 34 -5.71 -4.53 -5.51
CA SER A 34 -4.50 -4.01 -6.16
C SER A 34 -4.01 -2.74 -5.48
N VAL A 35 -4.93 -1.87 -5.08
CA VAL A 35 -4.56 -0.65 -4.35
C VAL A 35 -3.95 -1.01 -3.01
N ARG A 36 -4.57 -1.94 -2.28
CA ARG A 36 -4.04 -2.38 -0.99
C ARG A 36 -2.63 -2.94 -1.15
N ASP A 37 -2.42 -3.80 -2.15
CA ASP A 37 -1.13 -4.41 -2.37
C ASP A 37 -0.08 -3.36 -2.74
N PHE A 38 -0.47 -2.37 -3.52
CA PHE A 38 0.42 -1.26 -3.86
C PHE A 38 0.87 -0.51 -2.60
N ILE A 39 -0.07 -0.23 -1.72
CA ILE A 39 0.23 0.49 -0.48
C ILE A 39 1.15 -0.35 0.40
N ILE A 40 0.88 -1.63 0.50
CA ILE A 40 1.70 -2.54 1.30
C ILE A 40 3.13 -2.56 0.78
N ARG A 41 3.31 -2.68 -0.53
CA ARG A 41 4.66 -2.68 -1.11
C ARG A 41 5.37 -1.37 -0.85
N ARG A 42 4.64 -0.29 -0.95
CA ARG A 42 5.22 1.02 -0.76
C ARG A 42 5.67 1.23 0.68
N LYS A 43 4.85 0.82 1.64
CA LYS A 43 5.21 0.91 3.04
C LYS A 43 6.39 0.01 3.37
N PHE A 44 6.41 -1.19 2.81
CA PHE A 44 7.51 -2.11 3.01
C PHE A 44 8.82 -1.49 2.50
N LYS A 45 8.79 -0.97 1.29
CA LYS A 45 9.97 -0.35 0.70
C LYS A 45 10.46 0.82 1.53
N ASN A 46 9.55 1.62 2.04
CA ASN A 46 9.90 2.75 2.88
C ASN A 46 10.57 2.28 4.17
N MET A 47 10.02 1.25 4.81
CA MET A 47 10.61 0.72 6.03
C MET A 47 11.99 0.13 5.76
N ARG A 48 12.16 -0.58 4.64
CA ARG A 48 13.46 -1.13 4.29
C ARG A 48 14.49 -0.03 4.05
N SER A 49 14.06 1.08 3.47
CA SER A 49 14.98 2.19 3.24
C SER A 49 15.44 2.82 4.56
N LYS A 50 14.68 2.61 5.63
CA LYS A 50 15.04 3.08 6.97
C LYS A 50 15.75 1.99 7.78
N LYS A 51 16.19 0.95 7.11
CA LYS A 51 16.97 -0.14 7.70
C LYS A 51 16.17 -1.02 8.65
N VAL A 52 14.85 -1.02 8.51
CA VAL A 52 14.01 -1.98 9.21
C VAL A 52 14.20 -3.33 8.54
N SER A 53 14.36 -4.39 9.30
CA SER A 53 14.53 -5.71 8.72
C SER A 53 13.26 -6.13 7.99
N ALA A 54 13.40 -7.02 7.01
CA ALA A 54 12.25 -7.48 6.25
C ALA A 54 11.21 -8.12 7.16
N SER A 55 11.65 -8.93 8.11
CA SER A 55 10.76 -9.59 9.04
C SER A 55 9.97 -8.59 9.87
N ASP A 56 10.66 -7.59 10.41
CA ASP A 56 10.02 -6.57 11.22
C ASP A 56 9.05 -5.73 10.40
N ALA A 57 9.42 -5.43 9.16
CA ALA A 57 8.55 -4.66 8.28
C ALA A 57 7.26 -5.43 8.01
N ILE A 58 7.38 -6.74 7.76
CA ILE A 58 6.20 -7.55 7.48
C ILE A 58 5.32 -7.66 8.72
N GLU A 59 5.93 -7.80 9.91
CA GLU A 59 5.14 -7.83 11.14
C GLU A 59 4.43 -6.52 11.38
N THR A 60 5.06 -5.41 11.08
CA THR A 60 4.42 -4.12 11.19
C THR A 60 3.21 -4.03 10.28
N LEU A 61 3.35 -4.53 9.05
CA LEU A 61 2.24 -4.54 8.11
C LEU A 61 1.11 -5.45 8.57
N ARG A 62 1.45 -6.56 9.23
CA ARG A 62 0.43 -7.43 9.79
C ARG A 62 -0.40 -6.73 10.84
N ASN A 63 0.21 -5.86 11.63
CA ASN A 63 -0.54 -5.08 12.61
C ASN A 63 -1.53 -4.14 11.94
N GLU A 64 -1.19 -3.62 10.77
CA GLU A 64 -2.08 -2.74 10.02
C GLU A 64 -3.14 -3.52 9.25
N TYR A 65 -2.82 -4.74 8.85
CA TYR A 65 -3.70 -5.58 8.05
C TYR A 65 -3.87 -6.93 8.77
N PRO A 66 -4.53 -6.94 9.91
CA PRO A 66 -4.57 -8.15 10.75
C PRO A 66 -5.27 -9.33 10.08
N TYR A 67 -6.05 -9.09 9.04
CA TYR A 67 -6.70 -10.17 8.32
C TYR A 67 -5.77 -10.84 7.30
N LEU A 68 -4.55 -10.32 7.13
CA LEU A 68 -3.56 -10.93 6.24
C LEU A 68 -2.53 -11.67 7.05
N GLN A 69 -2.13 -12.83 6.57
CA GLN A 69 -1.11 -13.63 7.23
C GLN A 69 0.28 -13.19 6.80
N PHE A 70 1.27 -13.57 7.60
CA PHE A 70 2.65 -13.22 7.33
C PHE A 70 3.06 -13.60 5.91
N ASP A 71 2.77 -14.85 5.53
CA ASP A 71 3.15 -15.33 4.20
C ASP A 71 2.46 -14.55 3.09
N THR A 72 1.23 -14.15 3.32
CA THR A 72 0.50 -13.37 2.33
C THR A 72 1.18 -12.04 2.09
N ILE A 73 1.55 -11.35 3.17
CA ILE A 73 2.22 -10.06 3.03
C ILE A 73 3.59 -10.26 2.40
N ARG A 74 4.31 -11.29 2.80
CA ARG A 74 5.62 -11.59 2.23
C ARG A 74 5.51 -11.78 0.72
N LYS A 75 4.49 -12.50 0.27
CA LYS A 75 4.30 -12.69 -1.17
C LYS A 75 3.99 -11.39 -1.87
N ILE A 76 3.18 -10.54 -1.25
CA ILE A 76 2.83 -9.26 -1.85
C ILE A 76 4.06 -8.40 -2.05
N VAL A 77 4.93 -8.31 -1.03
CA VAL A 77 6.07 -7.39 -1.10
C VAL A 77 7.18 -7.91 -1.97
N TYR A 78 7.28 -9.23 -2.16
CA TYR A 78 8.33 -9.81 -2.99
C TYR A 78 7.84 -10.22 -4.36
N GLN A 79 6.56 -10.09 -4.63
CA GLN A 79 6.00 -10.52 -5.90
C GLN A 79 6.52 -9.62 -7.01
N PRO A 80 6.98 -10.20 -8.11
CA PRO A 80 7.44 -9.36 -9.22
C PRO A 80 6.31 -8.51 -9.74
N LYS A 81 6.69 -7.32 -10.15
CA LYS A 81 5.75 -6.41 -10.73
C LYS A 81 5.46 -6.82 -12.14
N ASN A 82 4.24 -6.85 -12.50
CA ASN A 82 3.87 -7.18 -13.88
C ASN A 82 3.49 -5.95 -14.64
#